data_afaea2b0e2ebc793b3e4663a4eb59fa9
#
_entry.id   afaea2b0e2ebc793b3e4663a4eb59fa9
#
_cell.length_a   1.000
_cell.length_b   1.000
_cell.length_c   1.000
_cell.angle_alpha   90.00
_cell.angle_beta   90.00
_cell.angle_gamma   90.00
#
_symmetry.space_group_name_H-M   'P 1'
#
loop_
_entity.id
_entity.type
_entity.pdbx_description
1 polymer ?
#
loop_
_entity_poly.entity_id
_entity_poly.type
_entity_poly.pdbx_seq_one_letter_code
_entity_poly.pdbx_strand_id
1 'polypeptide(L)' 'MFSIEHEFDSTVITLVDEGDAPLGEDVIINAFEECVTITQHDPRTDRTQTITLSVTQLHDLGAALDLPEGVYQRARGKSE' A
#
# COMPACT_ATOMS: atom_id res chain seq x y z
N MET A 1 -5.89 3.05 -8.77
CA MET A 1 -5.82 1.82 -9.57
C MET A 1 -4.81 0.86 -8.97
N PHE A 2 -5.07 -0.41 -9.07
CA PHE A 2 -4.14 -1.40 -8.56
C PHE A 2 -4.19 -2.65 -9.42
N SER A 3 -3.14 -3.46 -9.32
CA SER A 3 -3.10 -4.75 -9.98
C SER A 3 -2.60 -5.78 -8.99
N ILE A 4 -2.96 -7.03 -9.21
CA ILE A 4 -2.56 -8.12 -8.35
C ILE A 4 -2.04 -9.24 -9.22
N GLU A 5 -0.88 -9.78 -8.84
CA GLU A 5 -0.32 -10.95 -9.50
C GLU A 5 -0.01 -12.00 -8.46
N HIS A 6 -0.43 -13.22 -8.72
CA HIS A 6 -0.15 -14.33 -7.82
C HIS A 6 1.03 -15.10 -8.36
N GLU A 7 2.07 -15.21 -7.56
CA GLU A 7 3.23 -15.97 -7.93
C GLU A 7 3.30 -17.21 -7.07
N PHE A 8 4.33 -18.02 -7.30
CA PHE A 8 4.38 -19.31 -6.65
C PHE A 8 4.32 -19.22 -5.13
N ASP A 9 5.07 -18.32 -4.55
CA ASP A 9 5.14 -18.22 -3.09
C ASP A 9 4.82 -16.83 -2.58
N SER A 10 4.22 -15.99 -3.39
CA SER A 10 3.89 -14.64 -2.94
C SER A 10 2.79 -14.05 -3.81
N THR A 11 2.22 -12.97 -3.32
CA THR A 11 1.27 -12.19 -4.11
C THR A 11 1.85 -10.78 -4.23
N VAL A 12 1.87 -10.26 -5.44
CA VAL A 12 2.42 -8.94 -5.70
C VAL A 12 1.27 -8.01 -6.04
N ILE A 13 1.15 -6.94 -5.27
CA ILE A 13 0.13 -5.93 -5.50
C ILE A 13 0.84 -4.64 -5.85
N THR A 14 0.45 -4.03 -6.96
CA THR A 14 0.99 -2.75 -7.36
C THR A 14 -0.09 -1.70 -7.24
N LEU A 15 0.18 -0.68 -6.43
CA LEU A 15 -0.73 0.44 -6.28
C LEU A 15 -0.20 1.58 -7.14
N VAL A 16 -0.94 1.91 -8.18
CA VAL A 16 -0.51 2.92 -9.13
C VAL A 16 -1.04 4.26 -8.68
N ASP A 17 -0.13 5.21 -8.51
CA ASP A 17 -0.53 6.54 -8.12
C ASP A 17 -0.88 7.31 -9.37
N GLU A 18 -2.10 7.75 -9.46
CA GLU A 18 -2.57 8.50 -10.61
C GLU A 18 -2.61 9.98 -10.35
N GLY A 19 -2.03 10.41 -9.23
CA GLY A 19 -2.00 11.82 -8.91
C GLY A 19 -0.81 12.51 -9.53
N ASP A 20 -0.69 13.78 -9.19
CA ASP A 20 0.39 14.59 -9.72
C ASP A 20 1.63 14.46 -8.87
N ALA A 21 2.75 14.84 -9.42
CA ALA A 21 3.98 14.89 -8.66
C ALA A 21 3.78 15.72 -7.42
N PRO A 22 4.55 15.52 -6.37
CA PRO A 22 5.74 14.66 -6.33
C PRO A 22 5.48 13.24 -5.92
N LEU A 23 4.26 12.89 -5.62
CA LEU A 23 3.96 11.55 -5.17
C LEU A 23 3.41 10.75 -6.33
N GLY A 24 4.24 10.45 -7.27
CA GLY A 24 3.78 9.74 -8.44
C GLY A 24 4.34 8.34 -8.57
N GLU A 25 5.05 7.86 -7.56
CA GLU A 25 5.66 6.55 -7.69
C GLU A 25 4.74 5.46 -7.21
N ASP A 26 4.76 4.35 -7.91
CA ASP A 26 3.93 3.22 -7.56
C ASP A 26 4.42 2.59 -6.26
N VAL A 27 3.49 2.02 -5.52
CA VAL A 27 3.80 1.28 -4.32
C VAL A 27 3.63 -0.19 -4.63
N ILE A 28 4.65 -0.97 -4.34
CA ILE A 28 4.63 -2.40 -4.61
C ILE A 28 4.58 -3.15 -3.29
N ILE A 29 3.58 -3.99 -3.15
CA ILE A 29 3.38 -4.78 -1.94
C ILE A 29 3.61 -6.23 -2.29
N ASN A 30 4.56 -6.87 -1.59
CA ASN A 30 4.82 -8.28 -1.77
C ASN A 30 4.33 -8.99 -0.53
N ALA A 31 3.30 -9.80 -0.69
CA ALA A 31 2.70 -10.52 0.43
C ALA A 31 3.21 -11.95 0.41
N PHE A 32 3.98 -12.28 1.43
CA PHE A 32 4.50 -13.63 1.61
C PHE A 32 3.71 -14.32 2.71
N GLU A 33 4.07 -15.56 2.97
CA GLU A 33 3.35 -16.32 3.96
C GLU A 33 3.51 -15.76 5.37
N GLU A 34 4.67 -15.21 5.66
CA GLU A 34 4.98 -14.77 7.01
C GLU A 34 5.08 -13.27 7.18
N CYS A 35 5.19 -12.54 6.10
CA CYS A 35 5.32 -11.09 6.21
C CYS A 35 4.92 -10.44 4.91
N VAL A 36 4.84 -9.11 4.97
CA VAL A 36 4.48 -8.31 3.80
C VAL A 36 5.50 -7.19 3.70
N THR A 37 6.03 -6.96 2.52
CA THR A 37 6.93 -5.83 2.31
C THR A 37 6.22 -4.80 1.44
N ILE A 38 6.44 -3.54 1.76
CA ILE A 38 5.89 -2.41 1.01
C ILE A 38 7.06 -1.58 0.52
N THR A 39 7.17 -1.43 -0.79
CA THR A 39 8.33 -0.81 -1.41
C THR A 39 7.90 0.35 -2.27
N GLN A 40 8.62 1.44 -2.18
CA GLN A 40 8.37 2.60 -3.01
C GLN A 40 9.70 3.27 -3.32
N HIS A 41 9.85 3.70 -4.57
CA HIS A 41 11.04 4.43 -4.98
C HIS A 41 10.85 5.91 -4.66
N ASP A 42 11.85 6.51 -4.07
CA ASP A 42 11.84 7.95 -3.79
C ASP A 42 12.68 8.65 -4.84
N PRO A 43 12.07 9.32 -5.81
CA PRO A 43 12.84 9.95 -6.88
C PRO A 43 13.70 11.11 -6.41
N ARG A 44 13.38 11.71 -5.26
CA ARG A 44 14.17 12.83 -4.79
C ARG A 44 15.54 12.39 -4.31
N THR A 45 15.66 11.20 -3.76
CA THR A 45 16.93 10.70 -3.27
C THR A 45 17.44 9.54 -4.10
N ASP A 46 16.66 9.10 -5.07
CA ASP A 46 16.98 7.96 -5.93
C ASP A 46 17.24 6.72 -5.09
N ARG A 47 16.41 6.52 -4.09
CA ARG A 47 16.51 5.36 -3.22
C ARG A 47 15.19 4.65 -3.14
N THR A 48 15.25 3.37 -2.95
CA THR A 48 14.06 2.55 -2.75
C THR A 48 13.88 2.33 -1.27
N GLN A 49 12.68 2.62 -0.78
CA GLN A 49 12.38 2.45 0.63
C GLN A 49 11.49 1.24 0.79
N THR A 50 11.80 0.43 1.78
CA THR A 50 11.07 -0.80 2.02
C THR A 50 10.70 -0.89 3.49
N ILE A 51 9.44 -1.22 3.74
CA ILE A 51 8.93 -1.42 5.08
C ILE A 51 8.42 -2.85 5.15
N THR A 52 8.75 -3.53 6.22
CA THR A 52 8.28 -4.89 6.42
C THR A 52 7.25 -4.91 7.52
N LEU A 53 6.10 -5.48 7.22
CA LEU A 53 5.03 -5.64 8.18
C LEU A 53 4.80 -7.11 8.45
N SER A 54 4.40 -7.42 9.67
CA SER A 54 3.91 -8.76 9.94
C SER A 54 2.51 -8.89 9.35
N VAL A 55 2.06 -10.11 9.17
CA VAL A 55 0.70 -10.32 8.66
C VAL A 55 -0.32 -9.73 9.63
N THR A 56 -0.04 -9.82 10.93
CA THR A 56 -0.94 -9.25 11.92
C THR A 56 -1.01 -7.73 11.77
N GLN A 57 0.12 -7.09 11.55
CA GLN A 57 0.11 -5.64 11.35
C GLN A 57 -0.66 -5.24 10.10
N LEU A 58 -0.56 -6.04 9.06
CA LEU A 58 -1.31 -5.75 7.85
C LEU A 58 -2.81 -5.89 8.08
N HIS A 59 -3.22 -6.94 8.80
CA HIS A 59 -4.63 -7.12 9.12
C HIS A 59 -5.14 -5.98 10.00
N ASP A 60 -4.32 -5.52 10.93
CA ASP A 60 -4.70 -4.41 11.79
C ASP A 60 -4.86 -3.13 10.99
N LEU A 61 -3.99 -2.92 10.02
CA LEU A 61 -4.11 -1.74 9.17
C LEU A 61 -5.43 -1.77 8.41
N GLY A 62 -5.76 -2.91 7.83
CA GLY A 62 -7.01 -3.05 7.11
C GLY A 62 -8.21 -2.80 8.01
N ALA A 63 -8.16 -3.34 9.23
CA ALA A 63 -9.26 -3.15 10.16
C ALA A 63 -9.38 -1.68 10.58
N ALA A 64 -8.25 -1.02 10.78
CA ALA A 64 -8.27 0.38 11.17
C ALA A 64 -8.86 1.26 10.09
N LEU A 65 -8.57 0.94 8.84
CA LEU A 65 -9.09 1.73 7.74
C LEU A 65 -10.58 1.51 7.51
N ASP A 66 -11.12 0.47 8.11
CA ASP A 66 -12.52 0.17 7.94
C ASP A 66 -13.40 0.77 9.02
N LEU A 67 -12.82 1.45 10.00
CA LEU A 67 -13.59 2.02 11.08
C LEU A 67 -14.25 3.33 10.64
N PRO A 68 -15.39 3.65 11.21
CA PRO A 68 -16.10 4.87 10.81
C PRO A 68 -15.44 6.16 11.27
N GLU A 69 -14.59 6.10 12.29
CA GLU A 69 -13.87 7.29 12.70
C GLU A 69 -12.51 7.28 12.07
N GLY A 70 -12.03 8.29 11.59
CA GLY A 70 -10.71 8.34 11.04
C GLY A 70 -10.63 9.40 9.99
N VAL A 71 -9.46 9.95 9.84
CA VAL A 71 -9.25 11.02 8.91
C VAL A 71 -9.51 10.59 7.48
N TYR A 72 -9.18 9.35 7.17
CA TYR A 72 -9.36 8.84 5.82
C TYR A 72 -10.81 8.74 5.41
N GLN A 73 -11.71 8.74 6.37
CA GLN A 73 -13.09 8.60 6.03
C GLN A 73 -13.65 9.75 5.30
N ARG A 74 -13.08 10.90 5.49
CA ARG A 74 -13.58 12.09 4.91
C ARG A 74 -13.64 12.02 3.43
N ALA A 75 -12.65 11.42 2.82
CA ALA A 75 -12.59 11.41 1.38
C ALA A 75 -13.74 10.66 0.77
N ARG A 76 -14.13 9.53 1.34
CA ARG A 76 -15.19 8.82 0.71
C ARG A 76 -16.53 9.30 1.20
N GLY A 77 -16.58 9.81 2.42
CA GLY A 77 -17.85 10.24 2.93
C GLY A 77 -18.38 11.44 2.26
N LYS A 78 -17.54 12.36 1.89
CA LYS A 78 -18.02 13.53 1.29
C LYS A 78 -18.05 13.47 -0.15
N SER A 79 -17.38 12.59 -0.70
CA SER A 79 -17.51 12.57 -2.10
C SER A 79 -18.77 11.99 -2.42
N GLU A 80 -19.11 11.69 -1.58
CA GLU A 80 -20.19 11.35 -1.77
C GLU A 80 -20.87 11.77 -1.84
#